data_444e97bae90d1ca0e0063dca274a205d
#
_entry.id   444e97bae90d1ca0e0063dca274a205d
#
_cell.length_a   1.000
_cell.length_b   1.000
_cell.length_c   1.000
_cell.angle_alpha   90.00
_cell.angle_beta   90.00
_cell.angle_gamma   90.00
#
_symmetry.space_group_name_H-M   'P 1'
#
loop_
_entity.id
_entity.type
_entity.pdbx_description
1 polymer ?
#
loop_
_entity_poly.entity_id
_entity_poly.type
_entity_poly.pdbx_seq_one_letter_code
_entity_poly.pdbx_strand_id
1 'polypeptide(L)'
;MPEHPFALQGIDHIVLRVRALPRSLEFYRDVLGCALEREQPQLGLTQLRAGRSLIDLVTIDGPLGAGDPPGAGRNLEHFCLTVAPFDEERLSVWLAARGVSVHAPGVRYGAEGEGRSFYIEDPDGNHIELKAAHP
;
A
#
# COMPACT_ATOMS: atom_id res chain seq x y z
N MET A 1 19.43 -23.08 -20.42
CA MET A 1 19.02 -21.74 -19.93
C MET A 1 20.24 -20.91 -19.64
N PRO A 2 20.33 -19.71 -20.16
CA PRO A 2 21.42 -18.83 -19.74
C PRO A 2 21.24 -18.46 -18.27
N GLU A 3 22.35 -18.32 -17.59
CA GLU A 3 22.34 -17.81 -16.22
C GLU A 3 22.04 -16.32 -16.23
N HIS A 4 21.21 -15.87 -15.29
CA HIS A 4 20.97 -14.46 -15.09
C HIS A 4 22.19 -13.80 -14.43
N PRO A 5 22.61 -12.63 -14.88
CA PRO A 5 23.76 -11.94 -14.28
C PRO A 5 23.44 -11.34 -12.90
N PHE A 6 22.19 -11.42 -12.45
CA PHE A 6 21.76 -10.88 -11.15
C PHE A 6 20.54 -11.65 -10.67
N ALA A 7 20.18 -11.43 -9.40
CA ALA A 7 18.95 -11.94 -8.80
C ALA A 7 18.13 -10.77 -8.25
N LEU A 8 16.84 -10.79 -8.48
CA LEU A 8 15.94 -9.80 -7.88
C LEU A 8 15.84 -10.09 -6.38
N GLN A 9 15.95 -9.05 -5.55
CA GLN A 9 15.91 -9.19 -4.10
C GLN A 9 14.55 -8.87 -3.51
N GLY A 10 13.70 -8.15 -4.23
CA GLY A 10 12.37 -7.79 -3.76
C GLY A 10 11.93 -6.44 -4.30
N ILE A 11 10.79 -6.00 -3.83
CA ILE A 11 10.26 -4.68 -4.16
C ILE A 11 10.76 -3.70 -3.11
N ASP A 12 11.52 -2.67 -3.54
CA ASP A 12 12.08 -1.67 -2.64
C ASP A 12 11.00 -0.69 -2.18
N HIS A 13 10.29 -0.10 -3.11
CA HIS A 13 9.22 0.86 -2.81
C HIS A 13 8.23 0.96 -3.96
N ILE A 14 7.05 1.47 -3.66
CA ILE A 14 6.07 1.88 -4.65
C ILE A 14 5.81 3.36 -4.49
N VAL A 15 5.38 4.02 -5.56
CA VAL A 15 5.08 5.45 -5.55
C VAL A 15 3.64 5.65 -5.97
N LEU A 16 2.87 6.31 -5.13
CA LEU A 16 1.46 6.60 -5.35
C LEU A 16 1.25 8.10 -5.53
N ARG A 17 0.49 8.47 -6.54
CA ARG A 17 0.05 9.86 -6.74
C ARG A 17 -1.16 10.09 -5.86
N VAL A 18 -1.14 11.15 -5.05
CA VAL A 18 -2.22 11.44 -4.10
C VAL A 18 -2.78 12.85 -4.32
N ARG A 19 -4.11 12.97 -4.17
CA ARG A 19 -4.80 14.26 -4.32
C ARG A 19 -4.69 15.12 -3.07
N ALA A 20 -4.73 14.50 -1.90
CA ALA A 20 -4.73 15.22 -0.62
C ALA A 20 -3.81 14.51 0.36
N LEU A 21 -2.61 15.06 0.55
CA LEU A 21 -1.60 14.45 1.42
C LEU A 21 -2.10 14.19 2.84
N PRO A 22 -2.82 15.13 3.51
CA PRO A 22 -3.29 14.86 4.88
C PRO A 22 -4.17 13.62 5.00
N ARG A 23 -5.06 13.38 4.03
CA ARG A 23 -5.92 12.19 4.01
C ARG A 23 -5.12 10.91 3.80
N SER A 24 -4.14 10.97 2.91
CA SER A 24 -3.29 9.81 2.63
C SER A 24 -2.38 9.49 3.81
N LEU A 25 -1.85 10.50 4.50
CA LEU A 25 -1.08 10.30 5.72
C LEU A 25 -1.93 9.70 6.83
N GLU A 26 -3.15 10.19 7.01
CA GLU A 26 -4.07 9.60 7.99
C GLU A 26 -4.28 8.12 7.68
N PHE A 27 -4.48 7.78 6.42
CA PHE A 27 -4.69 6.39 6.02
C PHE A 27 -3.44 5.53 6.23
N TYR A 28 -2.33 5.88 5.61
CA TYR A 28 -1.15 5.01 5.63
C TYR A 28 -0.42 5.02 6.96
N ARG A 29 -0.30 6.18 7.59
CA ARG A 29 0.39 6.30 8.88
C ARG A 29 -0.52 5.93 10.05
N ASP A 30 -1.71 6.53 10.13
CA ASP A 30 -2.54 6.40 11.34
C ASP A 30 -3.43 5.17 11.32
N VAL A 31 -4.00 4.80 10.16
CA VAL A 31 -4.84 3.60 10.04
C VAL A 31 -3.98 2.35 9.87
N LEU A 32 -3.04 2.35 8.94
CA LEU A 32 -2.22 1.17 8.63
C LEU A 32 -0.96 1.05 9.47
N GLY A 33 -0.51 2.12 10.10
CA GLY A 33 0.65 2.07 10.99
C GLY A 33 2.00 2.23 10.30
N CYS A 34 2.04 2.76 9.09
CA CYS A 34 3.32 3.08 8.45
C CYS A 34 4.02 4.20 9.23
N ALA A 35 5.32 4.09 9.39
CA ALA A 35 6.10 5.14 10.03
C ALA A 35 6.55 6.18 9.02
N LEU A 36 6.46 7.46 9.38
CA LEU A 36 7.00 8.52 8.53
C LEU A 36 8.52 8.39 8.48
N GLU A 37 9.05 8.19 7.29
CA GLU A 37 10.48 7.99 7.07
C GLU A 37 11.18 9.29 6.70
N ARG A 38 10.63 10.01 5.71
CA ARG A 38 11.28 11.19 5.16
C ARG A 38 10.27 12.07 4.44
N GLU A 39 10.48 13.38 4.50
CA GLU A 39 9.69 14.36 3.77
C GLU A 39 10.59 15.27 2.95
N GLN A 40 10.17 15.54 1.73
CA GLN A 40 10.80 16.55 0.88
C GLN A 40 9.69 17.43 0.30
N PRO A 41 9.22 18.42 1.08
CA PRO A 41 8.06 19.24 0.68
C PRO A 41 8.23 19.95 -0.65
N GLN A 42 9.45 20.36 -0.99
CA GLN A 42 9.75 21.04 -2.25
C GLN A 42 9.51 20.14 -3.47
N LEU A 43 9.54 18.82 -3.29
CA LEU A 43 9.25 17.84 -4.32
C LEU A 43 7.82 17.29 -4.23
N GLY A 44 7.09 17.68 -3.18
CA GLY A 44 5.79 17.08 -2.89
C GLY A 44 5.88 15.60 -2.56
N LEU A 45 6.99 15.17 -1.95
CA LEU A 45 7.30 13.78 -1.67
C LEU A 45 7.26 13.49 -0.18
N THR A 46 6.52 12.46 0.21
CA THR A 46 6.47 11.93 1.57
C THR A 46 6.71 10.43 1.50
N GLN A 47 7.68 9.94 2.26
CA GLN A 47 8.07 8.53 2.24
C GLN A 47 7.70 7.87 3.55
N LEU A 48 6.99 6.74 3.47
CA LEU A 48 6.49 6.00 4.62
C LEU A 48 7.09 4.61 4.65
N ARG A 49 7.48 4.16 5.82
CA ARG A 49 8.03 2.82 6.05
C ARG A 49 6.90 1.80 6.24
N ALA A 50 6.86 0.78 5.40
CA ALA A 50 5.94 -0.35 5.49
C ALA A 50 6.77 -1.64 5.54
N GLY A 51 7.16 -2.06 6.74
CA GLY A 51 8.05 -3.21 6.91
C GLY A 51 9.42 -2.96 6.27
N ARG A 52 9.79 -3.77 5.29
CA ARG A 52 11.06 -3.65 4.57
C ARG A 52 11.00 -2.70 3.38
N SER A 53 9.81 -2.27 3.01
CA SER A 53 9.59 -1.45 1.82
C SER A 53 9.15 -0.06 2.20
N LEU A 54 9.21 0.85 1.24
CA LEU A 54 8.62 2.17 1.39
C LEU A 54 7.38 2.30 0.53
N ILE A 55 6.43 3.07 1.02
CA ILE A 55 5.32 3.60 0.24
C ILE A 55 5.56 5.10 0.14
N ASP A 56 5.84 5.57 -1.07
CA ASP A 56 6.09 6.98 -1.33
C ASP A 56 4.80 7.63 -1.82
N LEU A 57 4.49 8.79 -1.27
CA LEU A 57 3.34 9.59 -1.68
C LEU A 57 3.84 10.84 -2.38
N VAL A 58 3.36 11.08 -3.60
CA VAL A 58 3.67 12.29 -4.35
C VAL A 58 2.37 13.00 -4.68
N THR A 59 2.30 14.30 -4.33
CA THR A 59 1.10 15.08 -4.56
C THR A 59 0.95 15.41 -6.04
N ILE A 60 -0.28 15.33 -6.56
CA ILE A 60 -0.55 15.56 -7.98
C ILE A 60 -0.29 17.02 -8.40
N ASP A 61 -0.26 17.95 -7.46
CA ASP A 61 0.06 19.36 -7.70
C ASP A 61 1.55 19.67 -7.50
N GLY A 62 2.34 18.69 -7.11
CA GLY A 62 3.78 18.85 -6.92
C GLY A 62 4.58 18.39 -8.14
N PRO A 63 5.89 18.70 -8.17
CA PRO A 63 6.70 18.41 -9.36
C PRO A 63 6.85 16.94 -9.70
N LEU A 64 6.83 16.05 -8.70
CA LEU A 64 6.97 14.60 -8.95
C LEU A 64 5.65 13.92 -9.29
N GLY A 65 4.55 14.42 -8.73
CA GLY A 65 3.23 13.82 -8.95
C GLY A 65 2.45 14.42 -10.12
N ALA A 66 2.93 15.52 -10.68
CA ALA A 66 2.28 16.16 -11.81
C ALA A 66 2.37 15.29 -13.06
N GLY A 67 1.41 15.46 -13.95
CA GLY A 67 1.36 14.72 -15.20
C GLY A 67 -0.06 14.47 -15.65
N ASP A 68 -0.20 13.72 -16.71
CA ASP A 68 -1.52 13.41 -17.27
C ASP A 68 -2.37 12.62 -16.28
N PRO A 69 -3.70 12.80 -16.29
CA PRO A 69 -4.59 11.95 -15.51
C PRO A 69 -4.38 10.47 -15.89
N PRO A 70 -4.55 9.53 -14.97
CA PRO A 70 -4.48 8.12 -15.31
C PRO A 70 -5.55 7.78 -16.35
N GLY A 71 -5.23 6.81 -17.22
CA GLY A 71 -6.18 6.31 -18.20
C GLY A 71 -7.38 5.63 -17.55
N ALA A 72 -8.33 5.18 -18.36
CA ALA A 72 -9.47 4.43 -17.86
C ALA A 72 -8.97 3.10 -17.26
N GLY A 73 -9.34 2.84 -16.00
CA GLY A 73 -8.92 1.66 -15.27
C GLY A 73 -7.58 1.86 -14.56
N ARG A 74 -7.17 0.83 -13.84
CA ARG A 74 -5.94 0.86 -13.04
C ARG A 74 -4.87 0.02 -13.70
N ASN A 75 -3.72 0.62 -13.99
CA ASN A 75 -2.56 -0.13 -14.44
C ASN A 75 -2.02 -1.02 -13.30
N LEU A 76 -1.92 -0.46 -12.11
CA LEU A 76 -1.66 -1.24 -10.90
C LEU A 76 -3.02 -1.65 -10.32
N GLU A 77 -3.41 -2.90 -10.54
CA GLU A 77 -4.71 -3.42 -10.11
C GLU A 77 -4.85 -3.37 -8.59
N HIS A 78 -3.85 -3.88 -7.89
CA HIS A 78 -3.71 -3.77 -6.43
C HIS A 78 -2.27 -4.09 -6.04
N PHE A 79 -1.94 -3.80 -4.79
CA PHE A 79 -0.72 -4.31 -4.18
C PHE A 79 -1.07 -4.95 -2.85
N CYS A 80 -0.20 -5.86 -2.39
CA CYS A 80 -0.46 -6.65 -1.19
C CYS A 80 0.56 -6.33 -0.10
N LEU A 81 0.06 -6.16 1.11
CA LEU A 81 0.86 -6.01 2.31
C LEU A 81 0.61 -7.21 3.21
N THR A 82 1.66 -7.80 3.74
CA THR A 82 1.51 -8.86 4.75
C THR A 82 1.34 -8.24 6.13
N VAL A 83 0.51 -8.88 6.94
CA VAL A 83 0.12 -8.38 8.26
C VAL A 83 0.35 -9.48 9.30
N ALA A 84 0.96 -9.12 10.41
CA ALA A 84 1.12 -10.00 11.55
C ALA A 84 0.92 -9.21 12.86
N PRO A 85 0.11 -9.68 13.81
CA PRO A 85 -0.78 -10.84 13.67
C PRO A 85 -1.96 -10.53 12.76
N PHE A 86 -2.48 -11.54 12.06
CA PHE A 86 -3.66 -11.39 11.23
C PHE A 86 -4.85 -12.00 11.95
N ASP A 87 -5.62 -11.17 12.61
CA ASP A 87 -6.89 -11.53 13.22
C ASP A 87 -7.97 -10.78 12.42
N GLU A 88 -8.65 -11.51 11.55
CA GLU A 88 -9.58 -10.94 10.58
C GLU A 88 -10.69 -10.10 11.24
N GLU A 89 -11.26 -10.62 12.33
CA GLU A 89 -12.32 -9.91 13.04
C GLU A 89 -11.80 -8.61 13.67
N ARG A 90 -10.68 -8.67 14.38
CA ARG A 90 -10.08 -7.49 15.01
C ARG A 90 -9.65 -6.45 13.99
N LEU A 91 -9.06 -6.90 12.88
CA LEU A 91 -8.68 -6.00 11.79
C LEU A 91 -9.90 -5.33 11.17
N SER A 92 -10.96 -6.10 10.93
CA SER A 92 -12.21 -5.55 10.37
C SER A 92 -12.83 -4.50 11.28
N VAL A 93 -12.85 -4.76 12.58
CA VAL A 93 -13.39 -3.81 13.57
C VAL A 93 -12.53 -2.54 13.63
N TRP A 94 -11.20 -2.70 13.65
CA TRP A 94 -10.27 -1.57 13.65
C TRP A 94 -10.46 -0.67 12.41
N LEU A 95 -10.52 -1.30 11.24
CA LEU A 95 -10.67 -0.59 9.97
C LEU A 95 -12.04 0.09 9.87
N ALA A 96 -13.11 -0.62 10.22
CA ALA A 96 -14.47 -0.07 10.17
C ALA A 96 -14.63 1.15 11.09
N ALA A 97 -14.01 1.12 12.27
CA ALA A 97 -14.04 2.25 13.19
C ALA A 97 -13.37 3.50 12.62
N ARG A 98 -12.54 3.32 11.59
CA ARG A 98 -11.82 4.41 10.91
C ARG A 98 -12.33 4.66 9.49
N GLY A 99 -13.54 4.16 9.20
CA GLY A 99 -14.21 4.40 7.93
C GLY A 99 -13.68 3.59 6.77
N VAL A 100 -12.93 2.51 7.03
CA VAL A 100 -12.37 1.66 5.99
C VAL A 100 -13.14 0.35 5.93
N SER A 101 -13.73 0.04 4.77
CA SER A 101 -14.50 -1.17 4.57
C SER A 101 -13.61 -2.32 4.10
N VAL A 102 -13.92 -3.52 4.58
CA VAL A 102 -13.25 -4.75 4.18
C VAL A 102 -14.05 -5.43 3.09
N HIS A 103 -13.39 -5.86 2.02
CA HIS A 103 -14.04 -6.52 0.88
C HIS A 103 -13.41 -7.88 0.60
N ALA A 104 -14.23 -8.79 0.13
CA ALA A 104 -13.83 -10.08 -0.45
C ALA A 104 -12.85 -10.88 0.43
N PRO A 105 -13.18 -11.13 1.71
CA PRO A 105 -12.32 -11.99 2.53
C PRO A 105 -12.25 -13.40 1.95
N GLY A 106 -11.09 -14.03 2.06
CA GLY A 106 -10.90 -15.38 1.52
C GLY A 106 -9.47 -15.85 1.66
N VAL A 107 -9.17 -16.99 1.05
CA VAL A 107 -7.85 -17.57 1.00
C VAL A 107 -7.23 -17.26 -0.35
N ARG A 108 -5.98 -16.75 -0.36
CA ARG A 108 -5.27 -16.40 -1.59
C ARG A 108 -3.82 -16.81 -1.51
N TYR A 109 -3.26 -17.12 -2.65
CA TYR A 109 -1.85 -17.46 -2.80
C TYR A 109 -1.03 -16.18 -2.98
N GLY A 110 0.11 -16.11 -2.31
CA GLY A 110 1.04 -14.99 -2.43
C GLY A 110 2.48 -15.46 -2.27
N ALA A 111 3.38 -14.53 -2.03
CA ALA A 111 4.82 -14.81 -1.98
C ALA A 111 5.21 -15.85 -0.92
N GLU A 112 4.43 -15.97 0.14
CA GLU A 112 4.67 -16.91 1.23
C GLU A 112 3.71 -18.13 1.19
N GLY A 113 2.96 -18.29 0.09
CA GLY A 113 1.99 -19.38 -0.06
C GLY A 113 0.56 -18.91 0.22
N GLU A 114 -0.34 -19.86 0.47
CA GLU A 114 -1.73 -19.55 0.75
C GLU A 114 -1.91 -18.99 2.16
N GLY A 115 -2.85 -18.05 2.29
CA GLY A 115 -3.25 -17.48 3.56
C GLY A 115 -4.50 -16.64 3.42
N ARG A 116 -5.11 -16.31 4.58
CA ARG A 116 -6.28 -15.44 4.60
C ARG A 116 -5.89 -14.04 4.16
N SER A 117 -6.78 -13.39 3.43
CA SER A 117 -6.62 -11.99 3.03
C SER A 117 -7.96 -11.35 2.79
N PHE A 118 -7.95 -10.02 2.69
CA PHE A 118 -9.10 -9.22 2.23
C PHE A 118 -8.58 -7.95 1.57
N TYR A 119 -9.48 -7.21 0.94
CA TYR A 119 -9.15 -5.98 0.23
C TYR A 119 -9.73 -4.76 0.93
N ILE A 120 -8.98 -3.67 0.87
CA ILE A 120 -9.41 -2.33 1.31
C ILE A 120 -9.07 -1.33 0.22
N GLU A 121 -9.59 -0.11 0.34
CA GLU A 121 -9.25 0.98 -0.56
C GLU A 121 -8.65 2.14 0.22
N ASP A 122 -7.65 2.80 -0.38
CA ASP A 122 -7.10 4.02 0.17
C ASP A 122 -7.94 5.24 -0.26
N PRO A 123 -7.63 6.46 0.24
CA PRO A 123 -8.43 7.65 -0.10
C PRO A 123 -8.45 8.02 -1.59
N ASP A 124 -7.51 7.55 -2.38
CA ASP A 124 -7.45 7.80 -3.82
C ASP A 124 -8.00 6.65 -4.66
N GLY A 125 -8.60 5.63 -4.01
CA GLY A 125 -9.18 4.49 -4.69
C GLY A 125 -8.20 3.41 -5.05
N ASN A 126 -6.96 3.46 -4.52
CA ASN A 126 -6.02 2.36 -4.72
C ASN A 126 -6.46 1.14 -3.92
N HIS A 127 -6.46 -0.02 -4.57
CA HIS A 127 -6.83 -1.27 -3.92
C HIS A 127 -5.62 -1.90 -3.24
N ILE A 128 -5.81 -2.31 -2.01
CA ILE A 128 -4.76 -2.91 -1.18
C ILE A 128 -5.28 -4.24 -0.66
N GLU A 129 -4.51 -5.29 -0.87
CA GLU A 129 -4.77 -6.58 -0.24
C GLU A 129 -3.97 -6.64 1.06
N LEU A 130 -4.63 -6.97 2.17
CA LEU A 130 -3.98 -7.26 3.44
C LEU A 130 -4.02 -8.77 3.64
N LYS A 131 -2.86 -9.40 3.69
CA LYS A 131 -2.73 -10.85 3.73
C LYS A 131 -1.97 -11.29 4.96
N ALA A 132 -2.40 -12.38 5.56
CA ALA A 132 -1.72 -12.96 6.72
C ALA A 132 -0.28 -13.33 6.37
N ALA A 133 0.67 -12.81 7.15
CA ALA A 133 2.05 -13.24 7.06
C ALA A 133 2.17 -14.67 7.58
N HIS A 134 3.05 -15.47 6.98
CA HIS A 134 3.35 -16.79 7.50
C HIS A 134 4.14 -16.67 8.82
N PRO A 135 3.86 -17.56 9.79
CA PRO A 135 4.64 -17.58 11.03
C PRO A 135 6.10 -17.98 10.80
#